data_852690165efe716d522acfacf8dfbc4d
#
_entry.id   852690165efe716d522acfacf8dfbc4d
#
_cell.length_a   1.000
_cell.length_b   1.000
_cell.length_c   1.000
_cell.angle_alpha   90.00
_cell.angle_beta   90.00
_cell.angle_gamma   90.00
#
_symmetry.space_group_name_H-M   'P 1'
#
loop_
_entity.id
_entity.type
_entity.pdbx_description
1 polymer ?
#
loop_
_entity_poly.entity_id
_entity_poly.type
_entity_poly.pdbx_seq_one_letter_code
_entity_poly.pdbx_strand_id
1 'polypeptide(L)'
;AVWTPELAQDLNAYHSVDAEAELTALLSEYISMEIDLEILDMLMANASAKTEKWSARVGYEFDNTTNLFAQSSGESNAYTKGTWFQTLGNKIQSVSNAIHQKTLRGGANFIVVSPETATIIESIPGYAADTDGDASSNKFAMGVQKVGALNNRYTVYKNPYMLENNILVG
;
A
#
# COMPACT_ATOMS: atom_id res chain seq x y z
N ALA A 1 2.78 -23.33 -16.55
CA ALA A 1 2.89 -23.08 -18.00
C ALA A 1 3.27 -24.38 -18.71
N VAL A 2 2.62 -24.67 -19.83
CA VAL A 2 2.91 -25.84 -20.65
C VAL A 2 3.28 -25.37 -22.05
N TRP A 3 4.40 -25.85 -22.57
CA TRP A 3 4.90 -25.51 -23.89
C TRP A 3 5.49 -26.76 -24.55
N THR A 4 5.56 -26.78 -25.87
CA THR A 4 6.12 -27.89 -26.61
C THR A 4 7.55 -27.58 -27.13
N PRO A 5 8.42 -28.60 -27.25
CA PRO A 5 9.77 -28.36 -27.79
C PRO A 5 9.77 -27.78 -29.21
N GLU A 6 8.79 -28.14 -30.02
CA GLU A 6 8.62 -27.64 -31.38
C GLU A 6 8.36 -26.13 -31.38
N LEU A 7 7.48 -25.67 -30.49
CA LEU A 7 7.19 -24.22 -30.33
C LEU A 7 8.44 -23.45 -29.91
N ALA A 8 9.25 -23.99 -29.01
CA ALA A 8 10.50 -23.38 -28.57
C ALA A 8 11.50 -23.25 -29.72
N GLN A 9 11.62 -24.28 -30.56
CA GLN A 9 12.48 -24.25 -31.73
C GLN A 9 12.03 -23.22 -32.76
N ASP A 10 10.73 -23.13 -33.03
CA ASP A 10 10.17 -22.16 -33.98
C ASP A 10 10.36 -20.74 -33.50
N LEU A 11 10.13 -20.45 -32.21
CA LEU A 11 10.34 -19.12 -31.61
C LEU A 11 11.83 -18.72 -31.68
N ASN A 12 12.73 -19.63 -31.41
CA ASN A 12 14.16 -19.34 -31.49
C ASN A 12 14.60 -19.12 -32.95
N ALA A 13 14.13 -19.95 -33.89
CA ALA A 13 14.52 -19.86 -35.29
C ALA A 13 13.98 -18.63 -36.02
N TYR A 14 12.71 -18.22 -35.72
CA TYR A 14 12.05 -17.13 -36.45
C TYR A 14 12.07 -15.79 -35.69
N HIS A 15 12.14 -15.79 -34.38
CA HIS A 15 12.05 -14.59 -33.55
C HIS A 15 13.25 -14.35 -32.64
N SER A 16 14.23 -15.27 -32.63
CA SER A 16 15.40 -15.21 -31.72
C SER A 16 15.01 -15.07 -30.24
N VAL A 17 13.87 -15.66 -29.88
CA VAL A 17 13.34 -15.64 -28.50
C VAL A 17 13.57 -17.01 -27.87
N ASP A 18 14.20 -17.03 -26.71
CA ASP A 18 14.31 -18.21 -25.86
C ASP A 18 13.04 -18.35 -25.02
N ALA A 19 12.14 -19.25 -25.42
CA ALA A 19 10.86 -19.46 -24.76
C ALA A 19 11.02 -19.94 -23.32
N GLU A 20 12.05 -20.72 -23.01
CA GLU A 20 12.30 -21.22 -21.65
C GLU A 20 12.76 -20.09 -20.73
N ALA A 21 13.65 -19.23 -21.18
CA ALA A 21 14.13 -18.08 -20.41
C ALA A 21 13.01 -17.08 -20.15
N GLU A 22 12.17 -16.76 -21.14
CA GLU A 22 11.03 -15.86 -20.99
C GLU A 22 9.97 -16.41 -20.03
N LEU A 23 9.60 -17.69 -20.16
CA LEU A 23 8.64 -18.32 -19.28
C LEU A 23 9.16 -18.43 -17.84
N THR A 24 10.44 -18.72 -17.67
CA THR A 24 11.07 -18.78 -16.34
C THR A 24 11.11 -17.41 -15.69
N ALA A 25 11.39 -16.34 -16.44
CA ALA A 25 11.37 -14.98 -15.94
C ALA A 25 9.97 -14.57 -15.47
N LEU A 26 8.93 -14.83 -16.29
CA LEU A 26 7.53 -14.58 -15.92
C LEU A 26 7.11 -15.36 -14.68
N LEU A 27 7.45 -16.65 -14.63
CA LEU A 27 7.09 -17.52 -13.49
C LEU A 27 7.78 -17.04 -12.20
N SER A 28 9.02 -16.62 -12.27
CA SER A 28 9.75 -16.05 -11.13
C SER A 28 9.11 -14.78 -10.62
N GLU A 29 8.61 -13.93 -11.51
CA GLU A 29 7.89 -12.70 -11.13
C GLU A 29 6.58 -13.01 -10.40
N TYR A 30 5.80 -13.97 -10.89
CA TYR A 30 4.58 -14.42 -10.21
C TYR A 30 4.84 -15.04 -8.84
N ILE A 31 5.87 -15.87 -8.72
CA ILE A 31 6.25 -16.49 -7.43
C ILE A 31 6.70 -15.41 -6.44
N SER A 32 7.49 -14.43 -6.87
CA SER A 32 7.91 -13.31 -6.01
C SER A 32 6.71 -12.52 -5.53
N MET A 33 5.75 -12.23 -6.40
CA MET A 33 4.51 -11.54 -6.05
C MET A 33 3.71 -12.33 -5.02
N GLU A 34 3.56 -13.65 -5.18
CA GLU A 34 2.82 -14.50 -4.25
C GLU A 34 3.48 -14.53 -2.86
N ILE A 35 4.82 -14.60 -2.82
CA ILE A 35 5.58 -14.53 -1.56
C ILE A 35 5.35 -13.18 -0.87
N ASP A 36 5.40 -12.08 -1.59
CA ASP A 36 5.18 -10.74 -1.04
C ASP A 36 3.78 -10.61 -0.44
N LEU A 37 2.75 -11.14 -1.13
CA LEU A 37 1.38 -11.12 -0.64
C LEU A 37 1.20 -11.97 0.62
N GLU A 38 1.79 -13.16 0.67
CA GLU A 38 1.76 -14.04 1.86
C GLU A 38 2.42 -13.36 3.07
N ILE A 39 3.55 -12.68 2.86
CA ILE A 39 4.24 -11.91 3.92
C ILE A 39 3.33 -10.79 4.43
N LEU A 40 2.67 -10.05 3.55
CA LEU A 40 1.77 -8.96 3.94
C LEU A 40 0.55 -9.48 4.70
N ASP A 41 -0.03 -10.60 4.28
CA ASP A 41 -1.15 -11.23 4.98
C ASP A 41 -0.75 -11.70 6.37
N MET A 42 0.43 -12.28 6.52
CA MET A 42 0.98 -12.65 7.81
C MET A 42 1.19 -11.43 8.72
N LEU A 43 1.70 -10.32 8.18
CA LEU A 43 1.89 -9.08 8.94
C LEU A 43 0.55 -8.49 9.37
N MET A 44 -0.45 -8.47 8.50
CA MET A 44 -1.80 -7.99 8.83
C MET A 44 -2.47 -8.85 9.90
N ALA A 45 -2.36 -10.18 9.80
CA ALA A 45 -2.92 -11.11 10.78
C ALA A 45 -2.30 -10.95 12.17
N ASN A 46 -1.02 -10.58 12.25
CA ASN A 46 -0.28 -10.40 13.50
C ASN A 46 -0.18 -8.93 13.95
N ALA A 47 -0.81 -8.00 13.27
CA ALA A 47 -0.79 -6.58 13.62
C ALA A 47 -1.57 -6.31 14.92
N SER A 48 -0.86 -6.31 16.06
CA SER A 48 -1.45 -6.21 17.41
C SER A 48 -1.08 -4.92 18.16
N ALA A 49 -0.34 -4.01 17.53
CA ALA A 49 0.12 -2.80 18.21
C ALA A 49 -1.03 -1.87 18.57
N LYS A 50 -1.78 -1.44 17.58
CA LYS A 50 -2.96 -0.59 17.70
C LYS A 50 -3.80 -0.67 16.43
N THR A 51 -5.11 -0.67 16.57
CA THR A 51 -6.05 -0.51 15.45
C THR A 51 -6.75 0.84 15.59
N GLU A 52 -6.63 1.69 14.59
CA GLU A 52 -7.35 2.96 14.48
C GLU A 52 -8.38 2.87 13.36
N LYS A 53 -9.48 3.57 13.52
CA LYS A 53 -10.54 3.67 12.53
C LYS A 53 -10.73 5.12 12.11
N TRP A 54 -10.85 5.34 10.81
CA TRP A 54 -11.01 6.67 10.23
C TRP A 54 -12.04 6.63 9.09
N SER A 55 -12.77 7.70 8.90
CA SER A 55 -13.78 7.83 7.83
C SER A 55 -13.34 8.89 6.83
N ALA A 56 -13.40 8.57 5.53
CA ALA A 56 -13.20 9.55 4.46
C ALA A 56 -14.35 10.59 4.35
N ARG A 57 -15.47 10.33 5.02
CA ARG A 57 -16.60 11.27 5.09
C ARG A 57 -16.30 12.34 6.14
N VAL A 58 -16.31 13.60 5.70
CA VAL A 58 -16.01 14.76 6.55
C VAL A 58 -16.94 14.81 7.77
N GLY A 59 -16.35 14.98 8.96
CA GLY A 59 -17.08 15.10 10.21
C GLY A 59 -17.62 13.79 10.80
N TYR A 60 -17.22 12.64 10.25
CA TYR A 60 -17.60 11.33 10.82
C TYR A 60 -16.43 10.70 11.55
N GLU A 61 -16.59 10.53 12.86
CA GLU A 61 -15.63 9.85 13.72
C GLU A 61 -16.16 8.51 14.19
N PHE A 62 -15.24 7.60 14.51
CA PHE A 62 -15.59 6.29 15.05
C PHE A 62 -15.85 6.41 16.56
N ASP A 63 -17.06 6.08 16.97
CA ASP A 63 -17.43 5.98 18.38
C ASP A 63 -17.19 4.57 18.91
N ASN A 64 -16.28 4.47 19.87
CA ASN A 64 -15.93 3.18 20.49
C ASN A 64 -17.07 2.60 21.35
N THR A 65 -18.04 3.41 21.74
CA THR A 65 -19.17 2.97 22.57
C THR A 65 -20.22 2.26 21.73
N THR A 66 -20.55 2.83 20.58
CA THR A 66 -21.55 2.28 19.67
C THR A 66 -20.97 1.37 18.61
N ASN A 67 -19.64 1.35 18.45
CA ASN A 67 -18.92 0.68 17.37
C ASN A 67 -19.37 1.11 15.96
N LEU A 68 -19.82 2.34 15.81
CA LEU A 68 -20.29 2.91 14.55
C LEU A 68 -19.59 4.25 14.26
N PHE A 69 -19.59 4.62 12.99
CA PHE A 69 -19.21 5.96 12.58
C PHE A 69 -20.39 6.90 12.80
N ALA A 70 -20.20 7.90 13.66
CA ALA A 70 -21.19 8.93 13.95
C ALA A 70 -20.68 10.30 13.54
N GLN A 71 -21.60 11.21 13.24
CA GLN A 71 -21.25 12.59 12.96
C GLN A 71 -20.80 13.25 14.27
N SER A 72 -19.61 13.81 14.28
CA SER A 72 -19.08 14.56 15.42
C SER A 72 -19.92 15.82 15.62
N SER A 73 -20.44 16.00 16.82
CA SER A 73 -21.31 17.12 17.16
C SER A 73 -20.54 18.44 17.13
N GLY A 74 -20.81 19.24 16.09
CA GLY A 74 -20.31 20.63 15.98
C GLY A 74 -19.15 20.85 15.02
N GLU A 75 -18.47 19.81 14.52
CA GLU A 75 -17.27 19.99 13.69
C GLU A 75 -17.46 19.73 12.19
N SER A 76 -18.60 19.19 11.77
CA SER A 76 -18.81 18.77 10.37
C SER A 76 -18.73 19.91 9.35
N ASN A 77 -18.96 21.15 9.76
CA ASN A 77 -18.92 22.33 8.90
C ASN A 77 -17.59 23.10 8.99
N ALA A 78 -16.70 22.73 9.91
CA ALA A 78 -15.42 23.42 10.13
C ALA A 78 -14.30 22.90 9.25
N TYR A 79 -14.41 21.67 8.73
CA TYR A 79 -13.37 21.05 7.93
C TYR A 79 -13.68 21.09 6.44
N THR A 80 -12.71 21.54 5.65
CA THR A 80 -12.70 21.27 4.22
C THR A 80 -12.26 19.81 3.98
N LYS A 81 -12.57 19.25 2.81
CA LYS A 81 -12.19 17.87 2.48
C LYS A 81 -10.67 17.64 2.60
N GLY A 82 -9.86 18.62 2.20
CA GLY A 82 -8.41 18.56 2.29
C GLY A 82 -7.89 18.58 3.73
N THR A 83 -8.44 19.45 4.59
CA THR A 83 -8.06 19.49 6.01
C THR A 83 -8.53 18.26 6.77
N TRP A 84 -9.67 17.67 6.37
CA TRP A 84 -10.14 16.41 6.93
C TRP A 84 -9.18 15.25 6.60
N PHE A 85 -8.66 15.19 5.38
CA PHE A 85 -7.70 14.15 5.00
C PHE A 85 -6.38 14.22 5.78
N GLN A 86 -5.98 15.39 6.26
CA GLN A 86 -4.84 15.51 7.16
C GLN A 86 -5.05 14.78 8.51
N THR A 87 -6.29 14.60 8.95
CA THR A 87 -6.58 13.86 10.18
C THR A 87 -6.20 12.38 10.06
N LEU A 88 -6.21 11.81 8.84
CA LEU A 88 -5.70 10.47 8.58
C LEU A 88 -4.19 10.38 8.93
N GLY A 89 -3.41 11.40 8.59
CA GLY A 89 -1.99 11.46 8.96
C GLY A 89 -1.78 11.42 10.48
N ASN A 90 -2.65 12.07 11.26
CA ASN A 90 -2.61 12.01 12.72
C ASN A 90 -2.92 10.60 13.25
N LYS A 91 -3.86 9.89 12.62
CA LYS A 91 -4.18 8.50 12.97
C LYS A 91 -3.02 7.56 12.68
N ILE A 92 -2.36 7.70 11.52
CA ILE A 92 -1.16 6.95 11.16
C ILE A 92 -0.05 7.22 12.18
N GLN A 93 0.18 8.48 12.55
CA GLN A 93 1.18 8.83 13.55
C GLN A 93 0.85 8.24 14.93
N SER A 94 -0.43 8.18 15.31
CA SER A 94 -0.88 7.53 16.55
C SER A 94 -0.52 6.03 16.58
N VAL A 95 -0.72 5.33 15.47
CA VAL A 95 -0.32 3.92 15.34
C VAL A 95 1.20 3.77 15.41
N SER A 96 1.95 4.62 14.71
CA SER A 96 3.42 4.63 14.75
C SER A 96 3.96 4.85 16.17
N ASN A 97 3.36 5.76 16.94
CA ASN A 97 3.72 5.99 18.33
C ASN A 97 3.43 4.77 19.23
N ALA A 98 2.32 4.06 18.98
CA ALA A 98 2.00 2.83 19.69
C ALA A 98 3.01 1.70 19.40
N ILE A 99 3.48 1.61 18.14
CA ILE A 99 4.56 0.68 17.77
C ILE A 99 5.84 1.05 18.53
N HIS A 100 6.20 2.33 18.55
CA HIS A 100 7.38 2.80 19.28
C HIS A 100 7.30 2.49 20.78
N GLN A 101 6.15 2.71 21.40
CA GLN A 101 5.94 2.41 22.81
C GLN A 101 6.06 0.93 23.14
N LYS A 102 5.60 0.05 22.24
CA LYS A 102 5.68 -1.41 22.43
C LYS A 102 7.06 -1.97 22.15
N THR A 103 7.74 -1.47 21.14
CA THR A 103 9.03 -2.01 20.67
C THR A 103 10.23 -1.36 21.35
N LEU A 104 10.11 -0.11 21.81
CA LEU A 104 11.18 0.74 22.32
C LEU A 104 12.39 0.90 21.35
N ARG A 105 12.21 0.57 20.08
CA ARG A 105 13.27 0.61 19.05
C ARG A 105 13.05 1.63 17.96
N GLY A 106 11.83 2.11 17.79
CA GLY A 106 11.48 3.08 16.75
C GLY A 106 10.01 2.97 16.37
N GLY A 107 9.52 3.98 15.68
CA GLY A 107 8.18 3.98 15.11
C GLY A 107 8.15 3.28 13.76
N ALA A 108 6.99 3.31 13.14
CA ALA A 108 6.78 2.82 11.79
C ALA A 108 7.64 3.54 10.75
N ASN A 109 8.06 2.83 9.73
CA ASN A 109 8.84 3.38 8.62
C ASN A 109 8.21 3.10 7.24
N PHE A 110 7.22 2.23 7.16
CA PHE A 110 6.50 1.94 5.93
C PHE A 110 4.99 1.91 6.13
N ILE A 111 4.27 2.11 5.04
CA ILE A 111 2.81 2.03 4.97
C ILE A 111 2.44 1.25 3.72
N VAL A 112 1.57 0.25 3.85
CA VAL A 112 0.99 -0.46 2.71
C VAL A 112 -0.49 -0.11 2.60
N VAL A 113 -0.91 0.27 1.42
CA VAL A 113 -2.27 0.77 1.15
C VAL A 113 -2.89 0.15 -0.09
N SER A 114 -4.22 0.10 -0.12
CA SER A 114 -4.98 -0.20 -1.33
C SER A 114 -4.91 0.97 -2.34
N PRO A 115 -5.21 0.75 -3.63
CA PRO A 115 -5.19 1.80 -4.63
C PRO A 115 -6.11 2.99 -4.32
N GLU A 116 -7.30 2.75 -3.76
CA GLU A 116 -8.22 3.82 -3.37
C GLU A 116 -7.68 4.65 -2.21
N THR A 117 -7.16 3.98 -1.20
CA THR A 117 -6.57 4.66 -0.04
C THR A 117 -5.30 5.42 -0.42
N ALA A 118 -4.52 4.92 -1.39
CA ALA A 118 -3.37 5.62 -1.94
C ALA A 118 -3.75 7.00 -2.48
N THR A 119 -4.87 7.12 -3.21
CA THR A 119 -5.37 8.39 -3.75
C THR A 119 -5.67 9.40 -2.63
N ILE A 120 -6.18 8.94 -1.48
CA ILE A 120 -6.42 9.80 -0.32
C ILE A 120 -5.09 10.27 0.28
N ILE A 121 -4.13 9.38 0.45
CA ILE A 121 -2.81 9.72 0.99
C ILE A 121 -2.05 10.69 0.08
N GLU A 122 -2.10 10.50 -1.22
CA GLU A 122 -1.50 11.40 -2.22
C GLU A 122 -2.08 12.82 -2.16
N SER A 123 -3.31 12.98 -1.70
CA SER A 123 -3.96 14.29 -1.51
C SER A 123 -3.57 15.00 -0.20
N ILE A 124 -2.85 14.32 0.70
CA ILE A 124 -2.41 14.92 1.99
C ILE A 124 -1.19 15.82 1.74
N PRO A 125 -1.18 17.07 2.22
CA PRO A 125 0.03 17.90 2.19
C PRO A 125 1.18 17.22 2.95
N GLY A 126 2.35 17.12 2.32
CA GLY A 126 3.51 16.39 2.85
C GLY A 126 3.75 15.04 2.20
N TYR A 127 2.87 14.60 1.30
CA TYR A 127 3.17 13.47 0.43
C TYR A 127 4.12 13.91 -0.69
N ALA A 128 5.21 13.18 -0.86
CA ALA A 128 6.14 13.34 -1.97
C ALA A 128 6.07 12.09 -2.84
N ALA A 129 5.64 12.24 -4.09
CA ALA A 129 5.69 11.15 -5.06
C ALA A 129 7.16 10.81 -5.35
N ASP A 130 7.44 9.52 -5.44
CA ASP A 130 8.77 9.03 -5.85
C ASP A 130 8.88 9.21 -7.38
N THR A 131 9.39 10.38 -7.78
CA THR A 131 9.67 10.70 -9.17
C THR A 131 11.17 10.57 -9.36
N ASP A 132 11.65 9.38 -9.67
CA ASP A 132 13.06 9.11 -9.96
C ASP A 132 13.56 9.77 -11.26
N GLY A 133 12.89 10.78 -11.76
CA GLY A 133 13.30 11.55 -12.95
C GLY A 133 13.36 10.72 -14.25
N ASP A 134 13.21 9.43 -14.16
CA ASP A 134 13.24 8.50 -15.29
C ASP A 134 11.81 8.00 -15.59
N ALA A 135 11.12 8.75 -16.46
CA ALA A 135 9.80 8.38 -16.96
C ALA A 135 9.81 7.03 -17.72
N SER A 136 10.99 6.46 -17.98
CA SER A 136 11.15 5.20 -18.68
C SER A 136 11.15 3.98 -17.76
N SER A 137 11.26 4.16 -16.44
CA SER A 137 11.31 3.06 -15.47
C SER A 137 9.94 2.67 -14.91
N ASN A 138 8.84 3.16 -15.45
CA ASN A 138 7.51 2.61 -15.18
C ASN A 138 7.39 1.18 -15.73
N LYS A 139 8.21 0.28 -15.21
CA LYS A 139 7.97 -1.14 -15.34
C LYS A 139 6.63 -1.42 -14.68
N PHE A 140 5.71 -1.99 -15.43
CA PHE A 140 4.47 -2.52 -14.89
C PHE A 140 4.83 -3.58 -13.86
N ALA A 141 4.96 -3.22 -12.59
CA ALA A 141 5.16 -4.19 -11.55
C ALA A 141 3.82 -4.84 -11.24
N MET A 142 3.78 -6.16 -11.34
CA MET A 142 2.58 -6.97 -11.08
C MET A 142 2.34 -7.20 -9.58
N GLY A 143 2.85 -6.39 -8.71
CA GLY A 143 2.77 -6.61 -7.27
C GLY A 143 2.73 -5.31 -6.49
N VAL A 144 3.31 -5.34 -5.31
CA VAL A 144 3.42 -4.20 -4.41
C VAL A 144 4.43 -3.19 -4.96
N GLN A 145 3.99 -1.96 -5.17
CA GLN A 145 4.83 -0.89 -5.71
C GLN A 145 5.06 0.19 -4.67
N LYS A 146 6.31 0.66 -4.58
CA LYS A 146 6.65 1.89 -3.88
C LYS A 146 6.13 3.08 -4.70
N VAL A 147 5.31 3.93 -4.11
CA VAL A 147 4.69 5.07 -4.80
C VAL A 147 5.17 6.42 -4.30
N GLY A 148 5.72 6.50 -3.10
CA GLY A 148 6.21 7.76 -2.55
C GLY A 148 6.56 7.70 -1.08
N ALA A 149 6.73 8.87 -0.49
CA ALA A 149 6.98 9.03 0.94
C ALA A 149 6.00 10.04 1.55
N LEU A 150 5.51 9.74 2.73
CA LEU A 150 4.67 10.63 3.52
C LEU A 150 5.51 11.26 4.64
N ASN A 151 5.58 12.60 4.67
CA ASN A 151 6.30 13.39 5.67
C ASN A 151 7.80 13.01 5.81
N ASN A 152 8.44 12.49 4.77
CA ASN A 152 9.83 11.96 4.81
C ASN A 152 10.08 10.88 5.88
N ARG A 153 9.04 10.28 6.42
CA ARG A 153 9.15 9.24 7.46
C ARG A 153 8.71 7.88 6.98
N TYR A 154 7.62 7.84 6.22
CA TYR A 154 6.99 6.59 5.81
C TYR A 154 7.17 6.39 4.32
N THR A 155 7.72 5.25 3.95
CA THR A 155 7.68 4.80 2.56
C THR A 155 6.30 4.22 2.27
N VAL A 156 5.63 4.71 1.25
CA VAL A 156 4.28 4.26 0.89
C VAL A 156 4.35 3.23 -0.22
N TYR A 157 3.77 2.07 0.04
CA TYR A 157 3.63 0.97 -0.91
C TYR A 157 2.17 0.78 -1.29
N LYS A 158 1.91 0.65 -2.57
CA LYS A 158 0.59 0.38 -3.12
C LYS A 158 0.46 -1.10 -3.45
N ASN A 159 -0.49 -1.77 -2.82
CA ASN A 159 -0.81 -3.16 -3.08
C ASN A 159 -2.20 -3.27 -3.72
N PRO A 160 -2.31 -3.66 -5.01
CA PRO A 160 -3.59 -3.78 -5.69
C PRO A 160 -4.46 -4.94 -5.18
N TYR A 161 -3.87 -5.90 -4.49
CA TYR A 161 -4.57 -7.09 -3.96
C TYR A 161 -5.04 -6.92 -2.51
N MET A 162 -4.68 -5.80 -1.87
CA MET A 162 -5.13 -5.51 -0.51
C MET A 162 -6.61 -5.16 -0.49
N LEU A 163 -7.34 -5.63 0.54
CA LEU A 163 -8.73 -5.26 0.74
C LEU A 163 -8.86 -3.73 0.82
N GLU A 164 -9.87 -3.20 0.14
CA GLU A 164 -10.23 -1.81 0.19
C GLU A 164 -10.40 -1.36 1.65
N ASN A 165 -10.03 -0.13 1.93
CA ASN A 165 -10.15 0.52 3.24
C ASN A 165 -9.20 0.01 4.34
N ASN A 166 -8.23 -0.84 4.05
CA ASN A 166 -7.20 -1.21 4.99
C ASN A 166 -5.90 -0.44 4.76
N ILE A 167 -5.22 -0.11 5.85
CA ILE A 167 -3.88 0.48 5.86
C ILE A 167 -3.03 -0.31 6.84
N LEU A 168 -1.94 -0.90 6.37
CA LEU A 168 -0.93 -1.53 7.21
C LEU A 168 0.19 -0.51 7.48
N VAL A 169 0.51 -0.32 8.75
CA VAL A 169 1.55 0.60 9.22
C VAL A 169 2.59 -0.19 10.00
N GLY A 170 3.85 -0.16 9.58
CA GLY A 170 4.93 -0.93 10.19
C GLY A 170 6.31 -0.29 10.09
#